data_43e1c533acceda68df543d0fdcfcdfca
#
_entry.id   43e1c533acceda68df543d0fdcfcdfca
#
_cell.length_a   1.000
_cell.length_b   1.000
_cell.length_c   1.000
_cell.angle_alpha   90.00
_cell.angle_beta   90.00
_cell.angle_gamma   90.00
#
_symmetry.space_group_name_H-M   'P 1'
#
loop_
_entity.id
_entity.type
_entity.pdbx_description
1 polymer ?
#
loop_
_entity_poly.entity_id
_entity_poly.type
_entity_poly.pdbx_seq_one_letter_code
_entity_poly.pdbx_strand_id
1 'polypeptide(L)'
;MLDKLAPRAVGIVVVPVSCAIGTKFKDERKELFEHHTLDAVFSMPNDIFYPVGTVVCVMKWIAHVKHDPSKKTFFGYCKDDGFVKRKNLGRVDAFGRWAAIKDTWLNMYFNKIEEDEKASLHCVTADDEWLAEAYINTDYRKLKKSDFQYTLNNFIAYLVKANKYPELSVGTFQDISFDISNWKPIKVGKLFVIHPTEFFDGITAEDCCEKGVPLVVNSAENNGVAGFCDVPPTENGNIITFSDTTDGNTFFFQPDPFIGFAHVQGMYPKHKQIKKHVMLFIITVLMFDSRGRYNYGRKMRRDTISEIMLHLPIQHNSDGSILIDKTHSYSDEGYVPDWQFMENYIKSLPYGDRI
;
A
#
# COMPACT_ATOMS: atom_id res chain seq x y z
N MET A 1 10.55 30.67 10.24
CA MET A 1 11.59 30.16 11.17
C MET A 1 12.94 30.06 10.45
N LEU A 2 13.04 29.41 9.32
CA LEU A 2 14.30 29.22 8.57
C LEU A 2 14.97 30.54 8.17
N ASP A 3 14.18 31.53 7.77
CA ASP A 3 14.68 32.89 7.39
C ASP A 3 15.38 33.65 8.51
N LYS A 4 15.15 33.27 9.77
CA LYS A 4 15.78 33.87 10.96
C LYS A 4 17.06 33.16 11.38
N LEU A 5 17.45 32.10 10.71
CA LEU A 5 18.67 31.35 10.98
C LEU A 5 19.87 32.03 10.24
N ALA A 6 21.06 31.80 10.73
CA ALA A 6 22.28 32.19 10.00
C ALA A 6 22.39 31.38 8.70
N PRO A 7 23.07 31.91 7.66
CA PRO A 7 23.35 31.14 6.44
C PRO A 7 24.00 29.81 6.73
N ARG A 8 23.51 28.75 6.08
CA ARG A 8 23.92 27.34 6.26
C ARG A 8 23.64 26.74 7.63
N ALA A 9 22.92 27.43 8.52
CA ALA A 9 22.50 26.85 9.80
C ALA A 9 21.47 25.70 9.58
N VAL A 10 21.44 24.80 10.54
CA VAL A 10 20.51 23.66 10.53
C VAL A 10 19.21 24.05 11.21
N GLY A 11 18.09 23.86 10.51
CA GLY A 11 16.74 23.92 11.05
C GLY A 11 16.14 22.53 11.16
N ILE A 12 15.56 22.20 12.32
CA ILE A 12 14.80 20.97 12.51
C ILE A 12 13.38 21.35 12.91
N VAL A 13 12.39 20.82 12.18
CA VAL A 13 10.98 21.11 12.42
C VAL A 13 10.16 19.83 12.49
N VAL A 14 9.18 19.80 13.38
CA VAL A 14 8.16 18.77 13.44
C VAL A 14 6.88 19.34 12.83
N VAL A 15 6.36 18.72 11.78
CA VAL A 15 5.18 19.21 11.08
C VAL A 15 4.19 18.07 10.82
N PRO A 16 2.89 18.39 10.72
CA PRO A 16 1.91 17.40 10.26
C PRO A 16 2.28 16.87 8.87
N VAL A 17 2.04 15.58 8.63
CA VAL A 17 2.34 14.96 7.32
C VAL A 17 1.63 15.65 6.14
N SER A 18 0.51 16.33 6.39
CA SER A 18 -0.20 17.11 5.37
C SER A 18 0.63 18.23 4.76
N CYS A 19 1.68 18.73 5.44
CA CYS A 19 2.61 19.70 4.89
C CYS A 19 3.57 19.08 3.85
N ALA A 20 3.78 17.77 3.94
CA ALA A 20 4.71 17.02 3.11
C ALA A 20 4.05 16.38 1.88
N ILE A 21 2.71 16.33 1.83
CA ILE A 21 1.94 15.61 0.80
C ILE A 21 0.88 16.49 0.16
N GLY A 22 0.40 16.05 -0.99
CA GLY A 22 -0.73 16.69 -1.68
C GLY A 22 -0.41 18.06 -2.29
N THR A 23 -1.44 18.71 -2.76
CA THR A 23 -1.33 19.97 -3.54
C THR A 23 -1.46 21.22 -2.70
N LYS A 24 -2.05 21.12 -1.49
CA LYS A 24 -2.41 22.28 -0.66
C LYS A 24 -1.23 23.20 -0.30
N PHE A 25 -0.04 22.61 -0.03
CA PHE A 25 1.16 23.35 0.38
C PHE A 25 2.26 23.29 -0.68
N LYS A 26 1.89 23.16 -1.96
CA LYS A 26 2.83 23.01 -3.06
C LYS A 26 3.60 24.30 -3.35
N ASP A 27 2.94 25.43 -3.27
CA ASP A 27 3.55 26.74 -3.50
C ASP A 27 4.52 27.10 -2.36
N GLU A 28 4.15 26.81 -1.11
CA GLU A 28 5.03 26.98 0.04
C GLU A 28 6.26 26.06 -0.02
N ARG A 29 6.09 24.81 -0.48
CA ARG A 29 7.22 23.90 -0.72
C ARG A 29 8.16 24.43 -1.80
N LYS A 30 7.60 25.03 -2.86
CA LYS A 30 8.38 25.65 -3.93
C LYS A 30 9.18 26.84 -3.42
N GLU A 31 8.55 27.72 -2.64
CA GLU A 31 9.22 28.88 -2.00
C GLU A 31 10.35 28.42 -1.07
N LEU A 32 10.08 27.38 -0.25
CA LEU A 32 11.11 26.81 0.63
C LEU A 32 12.33 26.30 -0.17
N PHE A 33 12.14 25.69 -1.32
CA PHE A 33 13.23 25.18 -2.16
C PHE A 33 14.03 26.28 -2.86
N GLU A 34 13.42 27.45 -3.12
CA GLU A 34 14.17 28.59 -3.67
C GLU A 34 15.16 29.17 -2.65
N HIS A 35 14.92 29.01 -1.35
CA HIS A 35 15.69 29.62 -0.30
C HIS A 35 16.43 28.64 0.63
N HIS A 36 15.98 27.41 0.74
CA HIS A 36 16.48 26.42 1.70
C HIS A 36 16.63 25.04 1.08
N THR A 37 17.52 24.23 1.63
CA THR A 37 17.71 22.83 1.19
C THR A 37 17.08 21.87 2.18
N LEU A 38 16.21 20.97 1.69
CA LEU A 38 15.71 19.83 2.45
C LEU A 38 16.79 18.74 2.48
N ASP A 39 17.36 18.49 3.66
CA ASP A 39 18.44 17.53 3.86
C ASP A 39 17.94 16.13 4.24
N ALA A 40 16.90 16.07 5.10
CA ALA A 40 16.30 14.81 5.51
C ALA A 40 14.84 14.97 5.93
N VAL A 41 14.07 13.89 5.77
CA VAL A 41 12.72 13.74 6.31
C VAL A 41 12.63 12.40 7.04
N PHE A 42 12.07 12.41 8.25
CA PHE A 42 11.84 11.23 9.06
C PHE A 42 10.33 11.07 9.29
N SER A 43 9.75 10.01 8.77
CA SER A 43 8.36 9.63 9.03
C SER A 43 8.26 9.01 10.41
N MET A 44 7.56 9.66 11.33
CA MET A 44 7.52 9.27 12.74
C MET A 44 6.37 8.28 13.04
N PRO A 45 6.38 7.60 14.21
CA PRO A 45 5.24 6.77 14.64
C PRO A 45 3.92 7.54 14.60
N ASN A 46 2.84 6.88 14.19
CA ASN A 46 1.53 7.52 14.04
C ASN A 46 0.93 8.02 15.35
N ASP A 47 1.44 7.55 16.48
CA ASP A 47 0.94 7.83 17.81
C ASP A 47 1.93 8.58 18.72
N ILE A 48 2.94 9.24 18.12
CA ILE A 48 3.97 9.95 18.90
C ILE A 48 3.37 11.01 19.84
N PHE A 49 2.26 11.63 19.45
CA PHE A 49 1.53 12.60 20.27
C PHE A 49 0.28 12.03 20.95
N TYR A 50 0.28 10.72 21.27
CA TYR A 50 -0.84 10.11 21.98
C TYR A 50 -1.22 10.93 23.24
N PRO A 51 -2.54 11.19 23.49
CA PRO A 51 -3.72 10.64 22.80
C PRO A 51 -4.17 11.43 21.54
N VAL A 52 -3.45 12.45 21.12
CA VAL A 52 -3.79 13.22 19.92
C VAL A 52 -3.37 12.41 18.67
N GLY A 53 -4.32 12.21 17.74
CA GLY A 53 -4.11 11.39 16.55
C GLY A 53 -3.39 12.11 15.38
N THR A 54 -2.58 13.14 15.65
CA THR A 54 -1.86 13.86 14.60
C THR A 54 -0.62 13.08 14.16
N VAL A 55 -0.61 12.66 12.92
CA VAL A 55 0.56 12.03 12.29
C VAL A 55 1.53 13.12 11.83
N VAL A 56 2.81 12.97 12.18
CA VAL A 56 3.84 13.97 11.92
C VAL A 56 5.06 13.38 11.23
N CYS A 57 5.84 14.27 10.59
CA CYS A 57 7.21 14.00 10.17
C CYS A 57 8.17 15.04 10.75
N VAL A 58 9.43 14.68 10.85
CA VAL A 58 10.52 15.58 11.20
C VAL A 58 11.29 15.94 9.94
N MET A 59 11.44 17.22 9.66
CA MET A 59 12.21 17.70 8.51
C MET A 59 13.46 18.42 8.99
N LYS A 60 14.60 18.08 8.37
CA LYS A 60 15.86 18.79 8.56
C LYS A 60 16.18 19.64 7.34
N TRP A 61 16.48 20.90 7.58
CA TRP A 61 16.74 21.92 6.58
C TRP A 61 18.12 22.55 6.75
N ILE A 62 18.72 22.97 5.64
CA ILE A 62 19.87 23.85 5.61
C ILE A 62 19.39 25.23 5.17
N ALA A 63 19.50 26.21 6.06
CA ALA A 63 18.97 27.55 5.84
C ALA A 63 19.81 28.31 4.81
N HIS A 64 19.14 29.15 4.01
CA HIS A 64 19.74 30.06 3.01
C HIS A 64 20.67 29.36 2.00
N VAL A 65 20.33 28.13 1.64
CA VAL A 65 20.96 27.37 0.54
C VAL A 65 19.86 26.87 -0.35
N LYS A 66 19.76 27.39 -1.57
CA LYS A 66 18.78 26.93 -2.56
C LYS A 66 18.87 25.41 -2.73
N HIS A 67 17.71 24.73 -2.79
CA HIS A 67 17.69 23.29 -3.02
C HIS A 67 18.18 22.95 -4.43
N ASP A 68 19.17 22.09 -4.50
CA ASP A 68 19.66 21.53 -5.76
C ASP A 68 18.78 20.31 -6.13
N PRO A 69 18.07 20.31 -7.28
CA PRO A 69 17.23 19.18 -7.71
C PRO A 69 17.99 17.88 -7.90
N SER A 70 19.32 17.93 -8.07
CA SER A 70 20.17 16.74 -8.19
C SER A 70 20.64 16.19 -6.83
N LYS A 71 20.45 16.95 -5.76
CA LYS A 71 20.83 16.54 -4.41
C LYS A 71 19.83 15.52 -3.87
N LYS A 72 20.35 14.40 -3.43
CA LYS A 72 19.54 13.40 -2.73
C LYS A 72 19.19 13.86 -1.31
N THR A 73 17.90 13.84 -0.99
CA THR A 73 17.35 14.00 0.36
C THR A 73 17.26 12.63 1.03
N PHE A 74 17.62 12.55 2.30
CA PHE A 74 17.48 11.32 3.09
C PHE A 74 16.04 11.16 3.59
N PHE A 75 15.45 9.97 3.39
CA PHE A 75 14.12 9.60 3.87
C PHE A 75 14.24 8.45 4.85
N GLY A 76 13.97 8.69 6.14
CA GLY A 76 13.97 7.69 7.20
C GLY A 76 12.55 7.25 7.57
N TYR A 77 12.28 5.95 7.51
CA TYR A 77 10.99 5.37 7.91
C TYR A 77 11.07 4.93 9.38
N CYS A 78 10.81 5.87 10.29
CA CYS A 78 10.99 5.74 11.72
C CYS A 78 9.68 5.40 12.45
N LYS A 79 8.94 4.40 11.98
CA LYS A 79 7.61 4.05 12.52
C LYS A 79 7.67 3.19 13.79
N ASP A 80 8.70 2.40 14.00
CA ASP A 80 8.94 1.68 15.27
C ASP A 80 10.03 2.40 16.07
N ASP A 81 9.66 3.05 17.14
CA ASP A 81 10.58 3.69 18.09
C ASP A 81 10.73 2.88 19.39
N GLY A 82 10.16 1.69 19.46
CA GLY A 82 10.21 0.82 20.63
C GLY A 82 9.24 1.16 21.75
N PHE A 83 8.55 2.31 21.67
CA PHE A 83 7.58 2.71 22.70
C PHE A 83 6.26 1.98 22.51
N VAL A 84 5.63 1.63 23.63
CA VAL A 84 4.31 1.00 23.66
C VAL A 84 3.33 1.81 24.52
N LYS A 85 2.05 1.78 24.16
CA LYS A 85 0.99 2.44 24.94
C LYS A 85 0.71 1.65 26.23
N ARG A 86 0.69 2.34 27.34
CA ARG A 86 0.28 1.80 28.65
C ARG A 86 -0.83 2.65 29.23
N LYS A 87 -1.84 1.98 29.80
CA LYS A 87 -2.97 2.66 30.45
C LYS A 87 -2.44 3.61 31.54
N ASN A 88 -2.90 4.86 31.55
CA ASN A 88 -2.53 5.94 32.47
C ASN A 88 -1.06 6.41 32.42
N LEU A 89 -0.20 5.82 31.59
CA LEU A 89 1.21 6.20 31.48
C LEU A 89 1.57 6.80 30.12
N GLY A 90 0.66 6.71 29.14
CA GLY A 90 0.94 7.15 27.77
C GLY A 90 1.86 6.18 27.03
N ARG A 91 2.81 6.72 26.25
CA ARG A 91 3.82 5.95 25.54
C ARG A 91 5.07 5.80 26.42
N VAL A 92 5.55 4.58 26.59
CA VAL A 92 6.74 4.27 27.41
C VAL A 92 7.63 3.26 26.71
N ASP A 93 8.95 3.39 26.89
CA ASP A 93 9.94 2.39 26.46
C ASP A 93 9.97 1.21 27.44
N ALA A 94 8.91 0.39 27.42
CA ALA A 94 8.73 -0.70 28.39
C ALA A 94 9.76 -1.82 28.24
N PHE A 95 10.47 -1.89 27.13
CA PHE A 95 11.42 -2.95 26.82
C PHE A 95 12.85 -2.46 26.65
N GLY A 96 13.12 -1.18 26.93
CA GLY A 96 14.45 -0.58 26.80
C GLY A 96 14.99 -0.57 25.36
N ARG A 97 14.14 -0.52 24.34
CA ARG A 97 14.53 -0.64 22.93
C ARG A 97 14.98 0.69 22.31
N TRP A 98 14.55 1.81 22.87
CA TRP A 98 14.73 3.13 22.27
C TRP A 98 16.19 3.46 21.95
N ALA A 99 17.11 3.21 22.87
CA ALA A 99 18.53 3.56 22.67
C ALA A 99 19.09 2.90 21.40
N ALA A 100 18.89 1.60 21.23
CA ALA A 100 19.38 0.86 20.06
C ALA A 100 18.69 1.29 18.75
N ILE A 101 17.38 1.53 18.80
CA ILE A 101 16.60 2.01 17.65
C ILE A 101 17.08 3.39 17.22
N LYS A 102 17.21 4.32 18.16
CA LYS A 102 17.73 5.66 17.92
C LYS A 102 19.11 5.62 17.27
N ASP A 103 20.03 4.82 17.83
CA ASP A 103 21.38 4.71 17.30
C ASP A 103 21.40 4.13 15.89
N THR A 104 20.50 3.20 15.58
CA THR A 104 20.29 2.70 14.21
C THR A 104 19.82 3.80 13.27
N TRP A 105 18.82 4.60 13.66
CA TRP A 105 18.34 5.72 12.84
C TRP A 105 19.42 6.76 12.56
N LEU A 106 20.18 7.14 13.62
CA LEU A 106 21.27 8.09 13.49
C LEU A 106 22.40 7.54 12.61
N ASN A 107 22.77 6.28 12.77
CA ASN A 107 23.78 5.63 11.93
C ASN A 107 23.38 5.64 10.44
N MET A 108 22.15 5.25 10.12
CA MET A 108 21.65 5.28 8.74
C MET A 108 21.67 6.71 8.18
N TYR A 109 21.22 7.70 8.96
CA TYR A 109 21.20 9.09 8.51
C TYR A 109 22.61 9.65 8.29
N PHE A 110 23.52 9.51 9.24
CA PHE A 110 24.86 10.11 9.15
C PHE A 110 25.73 9.44 8.08
N ASN A 111 25.57 8.13 7.88
CA ASN A 111 26.34 7.38 6.89
C ASN A 111 25.59 7.21 5.55
N LYS A 112 24.39 7.84 5.41
CA LYS A 112 23.57 7.78 4.19
C LYS A 112 23.32 6.35 3.70
N ILE A 113 22.99 5.45 4.65
CA ILE A 113 22.71 4.05 4.36
C ILE A 113 21.28 3.92 3.83
N GLU A 114 21.13 3.27 2.68
CA GLU A 114 19.82 2.84 2.15
C GLU A 114 19.56 1.40 2.59
N GLU A 115 18.38 1.16 3.15
CA GLU A 115 17.95 -0.16 3.61
C GLU A 115 16.43 -0.30 3.39
N ASP A 116 16.03 -1.42 2.78
CA ASP A 116 14.61 -1.73 2.53
C ASP A 116 13.77 -1.57 3.82
N GLU A 117 12.59 -0.99 3.71
CA GLU A 117 11.65 -0.70 4.79
C GLU A 117 12.17 0.27 5.87
N LYS A 118 13.38 0.85 5.75
CA LYS A 118 13.95 1.72 6.78
C LYS A 118 14.42 3.08 6.28
N ALA A 119 15.16 3.13 5.18
CA ALA A 119 15.71 4.38 4.68
C ALA A 119 16.01 4.34 3.19
N SER A 120 15.88 5.51 2.55
CA SER A 120 16.22 5.69 1.13
C SER A 120 16.74 7.10 0.85
N LEU A 121 17.35 7.27 -0.31
CA LEU A 121 17.93 8.54 -0.79
C LEU A 121 17.32 8.90 -2.15
N HIS A 122 16.54 9.97 -2.22
CA HIS A 122 15.90 10.42 -3.46
C HIS A 122 16.10 11.91 -3.73
N CYS A 123 16.24 12.24 -5.01
CA CYS A 123 16.09 13.62 -5.47
C CYS A 123 14.61 13.96 -5.48
N VAL A 124 14.26 15.12 -4.91
CA VAL A 124 12.85 15.55 -4.83
C VAL A 124 12.69 16.99 -5.27
N THR A 125 11.52 17.29 -5.83
CA THR A 125 11.04 18.62 -6.19
C THR A 125 9.92 19.07 -5.25
N ALA A 126 9.44 20.28 -5.42
CA ALA A 126 8.28 20.79 -4.67
C ALA A 126 6.98 20.05 -5.03
N ASP A 127 6.93 19.42 -6.21
CA ASP A 127 5.78 18.71 -6.72
C ASP A 127 5.65 17.30 -6.15
N ASP A 128 6.76 16.77 -5.66
CA ASP A 128 6.84 15.43 -5.10
C ASP A 128 6.30 15.35 -3.66
N GLU A 129 6.06 14.15 -3.21
CA GLU A 129 5.74 13.85 -1.82
C GLU A 129 7.03 13.81 -0.99
N TRP A 130 7.04 14.46 0.20
CA TRP A 130 8.21 14.54 1.06
C TRP A 130 8.09 13.62 2.28
N LEU A 131 7.68 12.36 2.08
CA LEU A 131 7.58 11.35 3.13
C LEU A 131 8.36 10.09 2.76
N ALA A 132 8.92 9.41 3.75
CA ALA A 132 9.64 8.14 3.55
C ALA A 132 8.75 7.06 2.92
N GLU A 133 7.47 7.04 3.26
CA GLU A 133 6.47 6.11 2.73
C GLU A 133 6.38 6.11 1.19
N ALA A 134 6.78 7.20 0.53
CA ALA A 134 6.78 7.28 -0.93
C ALA A 134 8.01 6.62 -1.57
N TYR A 135 9.11 6.47 -0.82
CA TYR A 135 10.41 6.15 -1.39
C TYR A 135 11.06 4.89 -0.83
N ILE A 136 10.61 4.37 0.31
CA ILE A 136 11.16 3.12 0.86
C ILE A 136 10.77 1.93 -0.01
N ASN A 137 11.71 1.02 -0.20
CA ASN A 137 11.43 -0.25 -0.87
C ASN A 137 10.78 -1.24 0.09
N THR A 138 9.94 -2.12 -0.45
CA THR A 138 9.38 -3.26 0.27
C THR A 138 10.37 -4.43 0.22
N ASP A 139 10.68 -5.02 1.36
CA ASP A 139 11.47 -6.25 1.41
C ASP A 139 10.59 -7.48 1.14
N TYR A 140 10.40 -7.81 -0.13
CA TYR A 140 9.59 -8.96 -0.54
C TYR A 140 10.14 -10.31 -0.06
N ARG A 141 11.39 -10.39 0.44
CA ARG A 141 11.95 -11.62 1.07
C ARG A 141 11.19 -12.00 2.35
N LYS A 142 10.45 -11.06 2.92
CA LYS A 142 9.60 -11.27 4.11
C LYS A 142 8.18 -11.76 3.76
N LEU A 143 7.77 -11.72 2.49
CA LEU A 143 6.48 -12.23 2.04
C LEU A 143 6.45 -13.77 2.17
N LYS A 144 5.40 -14.31 2.79
CA LYS A 144 5.31 -15.72 3.17
C LYS A 144 4.04 -16.37 2.62
N LYS A 145 4.04 -17.69 2.52
CA LYS A 145 2.86 -18.51 2.20
C LYS A 145 1.67 -18.17 3.12
N SER A 146 1.93 -17.85 4.39
CA SER A 146 0.91 -17.44 5.35
C SER A 146 0.16 -16.15 4.97
N ASP A 147 0.81 -15.23 4.25
CA ASP A 147 0.16 -13.98 3.82
C ASP A 147 -0.88 -14.28 2.74
N PHE A 148 -0.56 -15.18 1.79
CA PHE A 148 -1.50 -15.65 0.78
C PHE A 148 -2.64 -16.47 1.39
N GLN A 149 -2.33 -17.35 2.35
CA GLN A 149 -3.34 -18.10 3.07
C GLN A 149 -4.29 -17.19 3.85
N TYR A 150 -3.77 -16.11 4.43
CA TYR A 150 -4.59 -15.10 5.12
C TYR A 150 -5.60 -14.43 4.18
N THR A 151 -5.14 -13.97 3.01
CA THR A 151 -6.02 -13.37 1.99
C THR A 151 -7.09 -14.35 1.54
N LEU A 152 -6.70 -15.59 1.24
CA LEU A 152 -7.61 -16.65 0.83
C LEU A 152 -8.65 -16.97 1.91
N ASN A 153 -8.23 -17.11 3.18
CA ASN A 153 -9.13 -17.40 4.31
C ASN A 153 -10.16 -16.28 4.51
N ASN A 154 -9.76 -15.02 4.38
CA ASN A 154 -10.68 -13.88 4.48
C ASN A 154 -11.75 -13.92 3.37
N PHE A 155 -11.35 -14.25 2.15
CA PHE A 155 -12.28 -14.42 1.04
C PHE A 155 -13.21 -15.60 1.24
N ILE A 156 -12.72 -16.76 1.69
CA ILE A 156 -13.55 -17.94 2.03
C ILE A 156 -14.54 -17.60 3.15
N ALA A 157 -14.10 -16.88 4.20
CA ALA A 157 -14.98 -16.47 5.29
C ALA A 157 -16.14 -15.59 4.78
N TYR A 158 -15.86 -14.69 3.83
CA TYR A 158 -16.89 -13.92 3.14
C TYR A 158 -17.85 -14.81 2.35
N LEU A 159 -17.35 -15.78 1.56
CA LEU A 159 -18.20 -16.70 0.80
C LEU A 159 -19.13 -17.49 1.72
N VAL A 160 -18.64 -17.97 2.85
CA VAL A 160 -19.44 -18.69 3.85
C VAL A 160 -20.54 -17.79 4.41
N LYS A 161 -20.23 -16.55 4.81
CA LYS A 161 -21.23 -15.59 5.31
C LYS A 161 -22.27 -15.23 4.24
N ALA A 162 -21.86 -15.15 2.97
CA ALA A 162 -22.76 -14.90 1.85
C ALA A 162 -23.58 -16.12 1.41
N ASN A 163 -23.53 -17.25 2.15
CA ASN A 163 -24.15 -18.54 1.80
C ASN A 163 -23.71 -19.08 0.43
N LYS A 164 -22.48 -18.76 0.00
CA LYS A 164 -21.83 -19.24 -1.23
C LYS A 164 -20.78 -20.28 -0.86
N TYR A 165 -21.24 -21.48 -0.51
CA TYR A 165 -20.33 -22.54 -0.06
C TYR A 165 -19.49 -23.06 -1.22
N PRO A 166 -18.14 -23.08 -1.08
CA PRO A 166 -17.29 -23.78 -2.03
C PRO A 166 -17.60 -25.28 -2.00
N GLU A 167 -17.56 -25.93 -3.17
CA GLU A 167 -17.75 -27.38 -3.26
C GLU A 167 -16.70 -28.12 -2.43
N LEU A 168 -17.14 -28.96 -1.50
CA LEU A 168 -16.30 -29.71 -0.59
C LEU A 168 -15.75 -31.00 -1.25
N SER A 169 -15.09 -30.90 -2.40
CA SER A 169 -14.34 -32.01 -2.97
C SER A 169 -12.95 -32.10 -2.33
N VAL A 170 -12.45 -33.32 -2.15
CA VAL A 170 -11.08 -33.53 -1.63
C VAL A 170 -10.10 -33.31 -2.77
N GLY A 171 -9.54 -32.11 -2.89
CA GLY A 171 -8.49 -31.79 -3.84
C GLY A 171 -7.14 -32.40 -3.40
N THR A 172 -6.33 -32.81 -4.35
CA THR A 172 -4.93 -33.18 -4.11
C THR A 172 -4.09 -31.92 -4.11
N PHE A 173 -3.61 -31.53 -2.94
CA PHE A 173 -2.70 -30.38 -2.82
C PHE A 173 -1.34 -30.74 -3.42
N GLN A 174 -0.91 -30.03 -4.45
CA GLN A 174 0.48 -30.01 -4.88
C GLN A 174 1.16 -28.82 -4.19
N ASP A 175 2.19 -29.09 -3.39
CA ASP A 175 2.97 -28.00 -2.80
C ASP A 175 3.81 -27.35 -3.90
N ILE A 176 3.52 -26.08 -4.18
CA ILE A 176 4.26 -25.27 -5.16
C ILE A 176 5.33 -24.49 -4.42
N SER A 177 6.59 -24.62 -4.85
CA SER A 177 7.70 -23.86 -4.27
C SER A 177 7.45 -22.36 -4.41
N PHE A 178 7.63 -21.63 -3.31
CA PHE A 178 7.53 -20.18 -3.27
C PHE A 178 8.93 -19.56 -3.31
N ASP A 179 9.30 -19.07 -4.50
CA ASP A 179 10.58 -18.41 -4.73
C ASP A 179 10.35 -17.04 -5.39
N ILE A 180 10.80 -15.98 -4.73
CA ILE A 180 10.66 -14.60 -5.19
C ILE A 180 11.90 -14.09 -5.94
N SER A 181 12.96 -14.87 -6.06
CA SER A 181 14.24 -14.44 -6.65
C SER A 181 14.11 -13.92 -8.09
N ASN A 182 13.14 -14.47 -8.82
CA ASN A 182 12.85 -14.14 -10.22
C ASN A 182 11.70 -13.14 -10.40
N TRP A 183 11.15 -12.59 -9.32
CA TRP A 183 10.08 -11.61 -9.43
C TRP A 183 10.62 -10.28 -9.97
N LYS A 184 9.80 -9.59 -10.74
CA LYS A 184 10.16 -8.30 -11.34
C LYS A 184 9.11 -7.24 -11.04
N PRO A 185 9.51 -5.96 -10.97
CA PRO A 185 8.60 -4.87 -10.72
C PRO A 185 7.65 -4.67 -11.91
N ILE A 186 6.34 -4.62 -11.62
CA ILE A 186 5.28 -4.37 -12.58
C ILE A 186 4.37 -3.30 -12.02
N LYS A 187 4.14 -2.24 -12.78
CA LYS A 187 3.31 -1.11 -12.38
C LYS A 187 1.83 -1.50 -12.32
N VAL A 188 1.17 -1.23 -11.20
CA VAL A 188 -0.25 -1.54 -11.00
C VAL A 188 -1.12 -0.95 -12.11
N GLY A 189 -0.85 0.29 -12.52
CA GLY A 189 -1.54 0.97 -13.60
C GLY A 189 -1.42 0.31 -14.98
N LYS A 190 -0.44 -0.58 -15.20
CA LYS A 190 -0.37 -1.42 -16.41
C LYS A 190 -1.37 -2.58 -16.36
N LEU A 191 -1.70 -3.06 -15.18
CA LEU A 191 -2.57 -4.21 -14.98
C LEU A 191 -4.05 -3.81 -14.81
N PHE A 192 -4.31 -2.63 -14.22
CA PHE A 192 -5.66 -2.18 -13.85
C PHE A 192 -5.94 -0.75 -14.32
N VAL A 193 -7.21 -0.48 -14.66
CA VAL A 193 -7.79 0.87 -14.63
C VAL A 193 -8.33 1.09 -13.23
N ILE A 194 -8.09 2.28 -12.65
CA ILE A 194 -8.52 2.59 -11.29
C ILE A 194 -9.42 3.81 -11.30
N HIS A 195 -10.67 3.66 -10.85
CA HIS A 195 -11.62 4.77 -10.71
C HIS A 195 -12.60 4.52 -9.54
N PRO A 196 -13.34 5.54 -9.07
CA PRO A 196 -14.38 5.35 -8.06
C PRO A 196 -15.41 4.34 -8.53
N THR A 197 -15.95 3.55 -7.60
CA THR A 197 -17.14 2.76 -7.88
C THR A 197 -18.36 3.67 -8.01
N GLU A 198 -19.32 3.30 -8.87
CA GLU A 198 -20.61 3.96 -8.91
C GLU A 198 -21.43 3.55 -7.67
N PHE A 199 -22.10 4.53 -7.05
CA PHE A 199 -22.92 4.27 -5.88
C PHE A 199 -24.38 4.62 -6.16
N PHE A 200 -25.28 4.05 -5.36
CA PHE A 200 -26.71 4.29 -5.47
C PHE A 200 -27.12 5.33 -4.42
N ASP A 201 -27.67 6.46 -4.88
CA ASP A 201 -28.11 7.52 -3.98
C ASP A 201 -29.25 7.05 -3.06
N GLY A 202 -29.13 7.35 -1.78
CA GLY A 202 -30.14 7.08 -0.76
C GLY A 202 -30.07 5.68 -0.15
N ILE A 203 -29.10 4.84 -0.53
CA ILE A 203 -28.87 3.54 0.15
C ILE A 203 -27.78 3.69 1.20
N THR A 204 -28.07 3.17 2.40
CA THR A 204 -27.15 3.11 3.55
C THR A 204 -27.01 1.68 4.06
N ALA A 205 -26.09 1.45 5.01
CA ALA A 205 -25.95 0.16 5.65
C ALA A 205 -27.22 -0.26 6.46
N GLU A 206 -28.09 0.68 6.81
CA GLU A 206 -29.35 0.43 7.51
C GLU A 206 -30.41 -0.21 6.58
N ASP A 207 -30.28 -0.01 5.28
CA ASP A 207 -31.19 -0.58 4.26
C ASP A 207 -30.82 -2.03 3.88
N CYS A 208 -29.79 -2.58 4.51
CA CYS A 208 -29.30 -3.92 4.21
C CYS A 208 -30.25 -5.00 4.74
N CYS A 209 -30.39 -6.09 3.98
CA CYS A 209 -31.10 -7.30 4.30
C CYS A 209 -30.19 -8.54 4.17
N GLU A 210 -30.75 -9.73 4.43
CA GLU A 210 -29.97 -10.99 4.40
C GLU A 210 -29.64 -11.48 2.98
N LYS A 211 -30.36 -11.03 1.98
CA LYS A 211 -30.24 -11.47 0.58
C LYS A 211 -30.36 -10.31 -0.37
N GLY A 212 -29.78 -10.45 -1.56
CA GLY A 212 -29.83 -9.44 -2.60
C GLY A 212 -28.46 -9.18 -3.23
N VAL A 213 -28.27 -7.96 -3.69
CA VAL A 213 -26.99 -7.48 -4.26
C VAL A 213 -26.08 -6.98 -3.12
N PRO A 214 -24.80 -7.41 -3.04
CA PRO A 214 -23.89 -6.94 -2.00
C PRO A 214 -23.70 -5.43 -2.03
N LEU A 215 -23.77 -4.77 -0.87
CA LEU A 215 -23.40 -3.37 -0.70
C LEU A 215 -21.95 -3.30 -0.20
N VAL A 216 -21.04 -2.85 -1.05
CA VAL A 216 -19.60 -2.72 -0.73
C VAL A 216 -19.32 -1.32 -0.23
N VAL A 217 -18.84 -1.22 1.03
CA VAL A 217 -18.56 0.02 1.73
C VAL A 217 -17.07 0.14 2.10
N ASN A 218 -16.66 1.28 2.63
CA ASN A 218 -15.31 1.55 3.10
C ASN A 218 -14.99 0.84 4.45
N SER A 219 -15.19 -0.47 4.50
CA SER A 219 -14.91 -1.32 5.66
C SER A 219 -13.66 -2.16 5.44
N ALA A 220 -12.93 -2.48 6.51
CA ALA A 220 -11.82 -3.42 6.50
C ALA A 220 -12.26 -4.88 6.77
N GLU A 221 -13.55 -5.12 7.02
CA GLU A 221 -14.09 -6.40 7.42
C GLU A 221 -15.02 -6.98 6.35
N ASN A 222 -15.26 -8.29 6.43
CA ASN A 222 -16.26 -9.00 5.63
C ASN A 222 -16.18 -8.71 4.12
N ASN A 223 -14.98 -8.69 3.55
CA ASN A 223 -14.74 -8.36 2.13
C ASN A 223 -15.25 -6.96 1.71
N GLY A 224 -15.35 -6.03 2.67
CA GLY A 224 -15.94 -4.70 2.45
C GLY A 224 -17.46 -4.69 2.38
N VAL A 225 -18.13 -5.83 2.55
CA VAL A 225 -19.60 -5.97 2.39
C VAL A 225 -20.32 -5.67 3.70
N ALA A 226 -21.14 -4.60 3.73
CA ALA A 226 -21.99 -4.25 4.86
C ALA A 226 -23.21 -5.17 5.00
N GLY A 227 -23.79 -5.59 3.87
CA GLY A 227 -24.97 -6.44 3.78
C GLY A 227 -25.42 -6.59 2.33
N PHE A 228 -26.68 -6.91 2.12
CA PHE A 228 -27.26 -7.10 0.79
C PHE A 228 -28.47 -6.18 0.64
N CYS A 229 -28.72 -5.66 -0.57
CA CYS A 229 -29.86 -4.77 -0.85
C CYS A 229 -30.68 -5.29 -2.03
N ASP A 230 -31.97 -5.04 -2.00
CA ASP A 230 -32.91 -5.44 -3.07
C ASP A 230 -33.02 -4.31 -4.12
N VAL A 231 -31.88 -3.98 -4.73
CA VAL A 231 -31.78 -3.00 -5.84
C VAL A 231 -30.79 -3.50 -6.88
N PRO A 232 -30.86 -3.00 -8.13
CA PRO A 232 -29.89 -3.37 -9.16
C PRO A 232 -28.46 -3.04 -8.77
N PRO A 233 -27.46 -3.87 -9.17
CA PRO A 233 -26.05 -3.54 -8.96
C PRO A 233 -25.64 -2.30 -9.76
N THR A 234 -24.71 -1.52 -9.21
CA THR A 234 -24.09 -0.38 -9.91
C THR A 234 -22.79 -0.79 -10.58
N GLU A 235 -22.18 -1.89 -10.13
CA GLU A 235 -20.88 -2.37 -10.59
C GLU A 235 -20.97 -3.83 -11.04
N ASN A 236 -20.16 -4.17 -12.04
CA ASN A 236 -19.91 -5.56 -12.39
C ASN A 236 -18.92 -6.19 -11.42
N GLY A 237 -19.06 -7.51 -11.22
CA GLY A 237 -18.09 -8.30 -10.47
C GLY A 237 -16.77 -8.50 -11.22
N ASN A 238 -15.92 -9.36 -10.63
CA ASN A 238 -14.59 -9.70 -11.13
C ASN A 238 -13.63 -8.50 -11.12
N ILE A 239 -13.67 -7.70 -10.06
CA ILE A 239 -12.76 -6.58 -9.82
C ILE A 239 -12.18 -6.64 -8.40
N ILE A 240 -11.12 -5.87 -8.17
CA ILE A 240 -10.63 -5.58 -6.82
C ILE A 240 -11.20 -4.25 -6.36
N THR A 241 -11.68 -4.18 -5.12
CA THR A 241 -12.08 -2.92 -4.48
C THR A 241 -11.11 -2.56 -3.36
N PHE A 242 -10.95 -1.25 -3.08
CA PHE A 242 -10.25 -0.75 -1.91
C PHE A 242 -10.87 0.54 -1.39
N SER A 243 -10.61 0.87 -0.12
CA SER A 243 -11.04 2.13 0.46
C SER A 243 -9.95 3.20 0.39
N ASP A 244 -10.31 4.42 0.01
CA ASP A 244 -9.39 5.56 0.01
C ASP A 244 -9.35 6.32 1.35
N THR A 245 -10.11 5.89 2.36
CA THR A 245 -10.23 6.55 3.67
C THR A 245 -9.70 5.75 4.84
N THR A 246 -9.49 4.43 4.67
CA THR A 246 -8.97 3.53 5.69
C THR A 246 -7.46 3.31 5.53
N ASP A 247 -6.86 2.49 6.36
CA ASP A 247 -5.46 2.09 6.21
C ASP A 247 -5.25 1.09 5.06
N GLY A 248 -4.01 0.83 4.69
CA GLY A 248 -3.61 0.13 3.48
C GLY A 248 -3.96 -1.36 3.38
N ASN A 249 -4.92 -1.88 4.16
CA ASN A 249 -5.26 -3.31 4.22
C ASN A 249 -6.69 -3.62 3.77
N THR A 250 -7.26 -2.82 2.89
CA THR A 250 -8.67 -2.92 2.48
C THR A 250 -8.86 -3.35 1.03
N PHE A 251 -7.93 -4.13 0.46
CA PHE A 251 -8.10 -4.69 -0.88
C PHE A 251 -8.93 -5.98 -0.82
N PHE A 252 -10.01 -6.02 -1.60
CA PHE A 252 -10.93 -7.15 -1.63
C PHE A 252 -11.31 -7.52 -3.06
N PHE A 253 -11.38 -8.82 -3.34
CA PHE A 253 -11.92 -9.31 -4.60
C PHE A 253 -13.45 -9.38 -4.53
N GLN A 254 -14.12 -8.71 -5.45
CA GLN A 254 -15.57 -8.77 -5.62
C GLN A 254 -15.91 -9.73 -6.76
N PRO A 255 -16.41 -10.94 -6.44
CA PRO A 255 -16.67 -11.95 -7.47
C PRO A 255 -17.90 -11.67 -8.32
N ASP A 256 -18.92 -11.04 -7.73
CA ASP A 256 -20.24 -10.83 -8.30
C ASP A 256 -20.53 -9.35 -8.52
N PRO A 257 -21.56 -9.01 -9.32
CA PRO A 257 -22.10 -7.66 -9.38
C PRO A 257 -22.49 -7.15 -7.98
N PHE A 258 -22.19 -5.89 -7.70
CA PHE A 258 -22.38 -5.28 -6.40
C PHE A 258 -22.83 -3.81 -6.50
N ILE A 259 -23.25 -3.24 -5.39
CA ILE A 259 -23.54 -1.83 -5.23
C ILE A 259 -22.30 -1.18 -4.63
N GLY A 260 -21.72 -0.20 -5.33
CA GLY A 260 -20.63 0.62 -4.81
C GLY A 260 -21.09 1.60 -3.73
N PHE A 261 -20.13 2.21 -3.02
CA PHE A 261 -20.39 3.22 -2.01
C PHE A 261 -19.35 4.33 -2.04
N ALA A 262 -19.65 5.46 -1.42
CA ALA A 262 -18.72 6.57 -1.31
C ALA A 262 -17.37 6.10 -0.69
N HIS A 263 -16.26 6.61 -1.21
CA HIS A 263 -14.90 6.25 -0.80
C HIS A 263 -14.45 4.81 -1.11
N VAL A 264 -15.23 4.06 -1.89
CA VAL A 264 -14.79 2.78 -2.45
C VAL A 264 -14.26 3.00 -3.86
N GLN A 265 -13.06 2.50 -4.11
CA GLN A 265 -12.40 2.57 -5.41
C GLN A 265 -12.37 1.18 -6.04
N GLY A 266 -12.57 1.11 -7.36
CA GLY A 266 -12.48 -0.11 -8.15
C GLY A 266 -11.16 -0.19 -8.91
N MET A 267 -10.56 -1.39 -8.96
CA MET A 267 -9.44 -1.75 -9.82
C MET A 267 -9.96 -2.74 -10.88
N TYR A 268 -10.11 -2.26 -12.10
CA TYR A 268 -10.71 -2.98 -13.22
C TYR A 268 -9.61 -3.61 -14.07
N PRO A 269 -9.57 -4.93 -14.26
CA PRO A 269 -8.49 -5.61 -14.97
C PRO A 269 -8.42 -5.19 -16.44
N LYS A 270 -7.23 -4.82 -16.90
CA LYS A 270 -6.97 -4.54 -18.32
C LYS A 270 -6.76 -5.80 -19.16
N HIS A 271 -6.46 -6.92 -18.50
CA HIS A 271 -6.06 -8.16 -19.15
C HIS A 271 -6.98 -9.31 -18.73
N LYS A 272 -7.46 -10.10 -19.71
CA LYS A 272 -8.40 -11.22 -19.51
C LYS A 272 -7.85 -12.37 -18.63
N GLN A 273 -6.54 -12.42 -18.44
CA GLN A 273 -5.86 -13.40 -17.60
C GLN A 273 -6.02 -13.08 -16.10
N ILE A 274 -6.31 -11.82 -15.76
CA ILE A 274 -6.49 -11.40 -14.37
C ILE A 274 -7.89 -11.83 -13.91
N LYS A 275 -7.98 -13.06 -13.40
CA LYS A 275 -9.19 -13.69 -12.87
C LYS A 275 -9.06 -13.92 -11.38
N LYS A 276 -10.07 -14.48 -10.75
CA LYS A 276 -10.21 -14.71 -9.31
C LYS A 276 -8.92 -15.08 -8.57
N HIS A 277 -8.27 -16.19 -8.93
CA HIS A 277 -7.07 -16.64 -8.23
C HIS A 277 -5.88 -15.68 -8.42
N VAL A 278 -5.72 -15.15 -9.64
CA VAL A 278 -4.69 -14.14 -9.94
C VAL A 278 -4.97 -12.85 -9.15
N MET A 279 -6.23 -12.43 -9.02
CA MET A 279 -6.59 -11.26 -8.21
C MET A 279 -6.28 -11.46 -6.74
N LEU A 280 -6.57 -12.63 -6.17
CA LEU A 280 -6.23 -12.96 -4.78
C LEU A 280 -4.72 -12.97 -4.54
N PHE A 281 -3.95 -13.46 -5.52
CA PHE A 281 -2.49 -13.35 -5.48
C PHE A 281 -2.03 -11.88 -5.46
N ILE A 282 -2.52 -11.07 -6.40
CA ILE A 282 -2.18 -9.64 -6.50
C ILE A 282 -2.62 -8.88 -5.25
N ILE A 283 -3.81 -9.15 -4.71
CA ILE A 283 -4.28 -8.56 -3.43
C ILE A 283 -3.28 -8.81 -2.32
N THR A 284 -2.78 -10.05 -2.18
CA THR A 284 -1.79 -10.38 -1.14
C THR A 284 -0.54 -9.54 -1.29
N VAL A 285 -0.01 -9.43 -2.50
CA VAL A 285 1.20 -8.64 -2.79
C VAL A 285 0.95 -7.14 -2.57
N LEU A 286 -0.21 -6.62 -2.98
CA LEU A 286 -0.64 -5.24 -2.72
C LEU A 286 -0.74 -4.94 -1.23
N MET A 287 -1.40 -5.81 -0.46
CA MET A 287 -1.55 -5.66 0.99
C MET A 287 -0.19 -5.70 1.69
N PHE A 288 0.72 -6.56 1.22
CA PHE A 288 2.07 -6.66 1.74
C PHE A 288 2.87 -5.38 1.46
N ASP A 289 2.84 -4.88 0.22
CA ASP A 289 3.53 -3.65 -0.17
C ASP A 289 2.97 -2.41 0.53
N SER A 290 1.65 -2.34 0.70
CA SER A 290 0.94 -1.20 1.29
C SER A 290 1.05 -1.14 2.82
N ARG A 291 1.54 -2.20 3.47
CA ARG A 291 1.58 -2.32 4.92
C ARG A 291 2.35 -1.17 5.57
N GLY A 292 1.66 -0.40 6.42
CA GLY A 292 2.23 0.72 7.15
C GLY A 292 2.50 1.99 6.33
N ARG A 293 2.31 1.96 5.02
CA ARG A 293 2.55 3.13 4.14
C ARG A 293 1.38 4.10 4.09
N TYR A 294 0.15 3.62 4.36
CA TYR A 294 -1.07 4.41 4.31
C TYR A 294 -1.73 4.48 5.67
N ASN A 295 -2.31 5.63 5.98
CA ASN A 295 -3.03 5.91 7.22
C ASN A 295 -3.94 7.13 7.02
N TYR A 296 -4.63 7.56 8.07
CA TYR A 296 -5.51 8.73 8.01
C TYR A 296 -4.83 10.01 7.50
N GLY A 297 -3.54 10.20 7.82
CA GLY A 297 -2.75 11.36 7.37
C GLY A 297 -2.23 11.23 5.92
N ARG A 298 -2.01 9.99 5.45
CA ARG A 298 -1.57 9.66 4.08
C ARG A 298 -2.55 8.66 3.49
N LYS A 299 -3.56 9.17 2.81
CA LYS A 299 -4.62 8.35 2.21
C LYS A 299 -4.13 7.55 1.01
N MET A 300 -4.77 6.40 0.79
CA MET A 300 -4.55 5.56 -0.39
C MET A 300 -5.27 6.15 -1.59
N ARG A 301 -4.57 6.96 -2.38
CA ARG A 301 -5.13 7.64 -3.55
C ARG A 301 -4.97 6.79 -4.81
N ARG A 302 -5.88 6.95 -5.78
CA ARG A 302 -5.89 6.22 -7.06
C ARG A 302 -4.61 6.41 -7.85
N ASP A 303 -4.13 7.65 -7.96
CA ASP A 303 -2.89 8.00 -8.62
C ASP A 303 -1.70 7.30 -7.94
N THR A 304 -1.63 7.33 -6.61
CA THR A 304 -0.57 6.66 -5.85
C THR A 304 -0.59 5.15 -6.06
N ILE A 305 -1.77 4.51 -6.00
CA ILE A 305 -1.89 3.05 -6.22
C ILE A 305 -1.51 2.66 -7.65
N SER A 306 -1.90 3.48 -8.64
CA SER A 306 -1.54 3.25 -10.04
C SER A 306 -0.02 3.23 -10.27
N GLU A 307 0.74 3.99 -9.49
CA GLU A 307 2.20 4.10 -9.60
C GLU A 307 2.97 3.02 -8.81
N ILE A 308 2.31 2.24 -7.96
CA ILE A 308 2.98 1.17 -7.19
C ILE A 308 3.64 0.17 -8.15
N MET A 309 4.90 -0.15 -7.88
CA MET A 309 5.68 -1.16 -8.56
C MET A 309 5.64 -2.47 -7.75
N LEU A 310 4.69 -3.35 -8.08
CA LEU A 310 4.59 -4.66 -7.43
C LEU A 310 5.62 -5.62 -8.00
N HIS A 311 6.36 -6.29 -7.15
CA HIS A 311 7.16 -7.44 -7.59
C HIS A 311 6.25 -8.65 -7.79
N LEU A 312 6.18 -9.16 -9.02
CA LEU A 312 5.35 -10.30 -9.41
C LEU A 312 6.20 -11.35 -10.14
N PRO A 313 5.80 -12.63 -10.06
CA PRO A 313 6.43 -13.68 -10.85
C PRO A 313 6.27 -13.39 -12.34
N ILE A 314 7.33 -13.63 -13.12
CA ILE A 314 7.37 -13.39 -14.57
C ILE A 314 7.63 -14.66 -15.34
N GLN A 315 7.19 -14.68 -16.61
CA GLN A 315 7.39 -15.79 -17.52
C GLN A 315 8.83 -15.88 -18.03
N HIS A 316 9.27 -17.11 -18.23
CA HIS A 316 10.57 -17.43 -18.83
C HIS A 316 10.37 -18.27 -20.09
N ASN A 317 11.30 -18.15 -21.01
CA ASN A 317 11.42 -19.02 -22.17
C ASN A 317 11.91 -20.42 -21.75
N SER A 318 11.83 -21.40 -22.66
CA SER A 318 12.30 -22.77 -22.41
C SER A 318 13.81 -22.89 -22.13
N ASP A 319 14.59 -21.89 -22.51
CA ASP A 319 16.04 -21.78 -22.23
C ASP A 319 16.35 -21.10 -20.89
N GLY A 320 15.32 -20.72 -20.12
CA GLY A 320 15.45 -20.04 -18.84
C GLY A 320 15.63 -18.50 -18.95
N SER A 321 15.73 -17.93 -20.12
CA SER A 321 15.76 -16.48 -20.31
C SER A 321 14.39 -15.86 -20.01
N ILE A 322 14.37 -14.57 -19.60
CA ILE A 322 13.14 -13.83 -19.36
C ILE A 322 12.36 -13.65 -20.66
N LEU A 323 11.06 -13.96 -20.65
CA LEU A 323 10.16 -13.68 -21.77
C LEU A 323 9.87 -12.17 -21.81
N ILE A 324 10.19 -11.52 -22.95
CA ILE A 324 9.97 -10.09 -23.15
C ILE A 324 8.83 -9.86 -24.16
N ASP A 325 7.82 -9.13 -23.73
CA ASP A 325 6.77 -8.58 -24.60
C ASP A 325 7.25 -7.26 -25.21
N LYS A 326 7.50 -7.28 -26.51
CA LYS A 326 7.93 -6.09 -27.28
C LYS A 326 6.88 -4.98 -27.35
N THR A 327 5.62 -5.28 -27.03
CA THR A 327 4.53 -4.28 -27.01
C THR A 327 4.47 -3.53 -25.69
N HIS A 328 5.22 -3.98 -24.69
CA HIS A 328 5.23 -3.41 -23.34
C HIS A 328 3.83 -3.30 -22.68
N SER A 329 2.97 -4.28 -23.00
CA SER A 329 1.56 -4.26 -22.54
C SER A 329 1.43 -4.41 -21.04
N TYR A 330 2.37 -5.11 -20.37
CA TYR A 330 2.29 -5.46 -18.95
C TYR A 330 3.28 -4.69 -18.08
N SER A 331 4.42 -4.31 -18.61
CA SER A 331 5.45 -3.51 -17.91
C SER A 331 6.22 -2.63 -18.89
N ASP A 332 6.87 -1.59 -18.39
CA ASP A 332 7.67 -0.69 -19.22
C ASP A 332 8.95 -1.37 -19.71
N GLU A 333 9.45 -2.37 -19.00
CA GLU A 333 10.60 -3.20 -19.37
C GLU A 333 10.21 -4.39 -20.26
N GLY A 334 8.91 -4.61 -20.52
CA GLY A 334 8.39 -5.71 -21.32
C GLY A 334 8.25 -7.03 -20.55
N TYR A 335 8.37 -7.04 -19.22
CA TYR A 335 8.15 -8.26 -18.43
C TYR A 335 6.70 -8.74 -18.57
N VAL A 336 6.54 -10.06 -18.72
CA VAL A 336 5.23 -10.71 -18.81
C VAL A 336 4.94 -11.43 -17.50
N PRO A 337 3.86 -11.06 -16.76
CA PRO A 337 3.53 -11.76 -15.53
C PRO A 337 3.24 -13.24 -15.77
N ASP A 338 3.66 -14.10 -14.85
CA ASP A 338 3.32 -15.53 -14.89
C ASP A 338 1.95 -15.80 -14.25
N TRP A 339 0.91 -15.55 -15.05
CA TRP A 339 -0.48 -15.72 -14.64
C TRP A 339 -0.77 -17.16 -14.19
N GLN A 340 -0.16 -18.15 -14.85
CA GLN A 340 -0.38 -19.56 -14.54
C GLN A 340 0.23 -19.93 -13.19
N PHE A 341 1.44 -19.42 -12.90
CA PHE A 341 2.04 -19.61 -11.58
C PHE A 341 1.16 -19.00 -10.49
N MET A 342 0.71 -17.74 -10.64
CA MET A 342 -0.14 -17.07 -9.65
C MET A 342 -1.44 -17.85 -9.40
N GLU A 343 -2.10 -18.31 -10.47
CA GLU A 343 -3.32 -19.11 -10.37
C GLU A 343 -3.07 -20.43 -9.65
N ASN A 344 -2.06 -21.17 -10.10
CA ASN A 344 -1.71 -22.47 -9.53
C ASN A 344 -1.27 -22.36 -8.07
N TYR A 345 -0.52 -21.28 -7.74
CA TYR A 345 -0.07 -21.06 -6.37
C TYR A 345 -1.23 -20.87 -5.39
N ILE A 346 -2.21 -20.03 -5.73
CA ILE A 346 -3.42 -19.87 -4.89
C ILE A 346 -4.21 -21.19 -4.81
N LYS A 347 -4.37 -21.91 -5.92
CA LYS A 347 -5.04 -23.23 -5.94
C LYS A 347 -4.34 -24.28 -5.09
N SER A 348 -3.00 -24.18 -4.95
CA SER A 348 -2.21 -25.09 -4.12
C SER A 348 -2.35 -24.86 -2.61
N LEU A 349 -2.91 -23.72 -2.21
CA LEU A 349 -3.17 -23.43 -0.80
C LEU A 349 -4.38 -24.21 -0.28
N PRO A 350 -4.45 -24.53 1.02
CA PRO A 350 -5.64 -25.12 1.64
C PRO A 350 -6.92 -24.38 1.24
N TYR A 351 -7.86 -25.10 0.62
CA TYR A 351 -9.13 -24.63 0.07
C TYR A 351 -9.03 -23.71 -1.17
N GLY A 352 -7.85 -23.45 -1.71
CA GLY A 352 -7.67 -22.55 -2.85
C GLY A 352 -8.25 -23.09 -4.16
N ASP A 353 -8.32 -24.40 -4.32
CA ASP A 353 -8.89 -25.10 -5.46
C ASP A 353 -10.44 -25.15 -5.44
N ARG A 354 -11.05 -24.70 -4.33
CA ARG A 354 -12.50 -24.84 -4.07
C ARG A 354 -13.29 -23.53 -4.19
N ILE A 355 -12.63 -22.45 -4.51
CA ILE A 355 -13.24 -21.14 -4.65
C ILE A 355 -13.48 -20.77 -6.10
#